data_e641b3bb85affd2333d95b3d6798d049
#
_entry.id   e641b3bb85affd2333d95b3d6798d049
#
_cell.length_a   1.000
_cell.length_b   1.000
_cell.length_c   1.000
_cell.angle_alpha   90.00
_cell.angle_beta   90.00
_cell.angle_gamma   90.00
#
_symmetry.space_group_name_H-M   'P 1'
#
loop_
_entity.id
_entity.type
_entity.pdbx_description
1 polymer ?
#
loop_
_entity_poly.entity_id
_entity_poly.type
_entity_poly.pdbx_seq_one_letter_code
_entity_poly.pdbx_strand_id
1 'polypeptide(L)'
;MISYLQIENLTKSFGDRILFENISLGIGEGDRIGLIAKNGAGKTTLLNILAGKENYDSGNIVFRNNLRVGYLEQSPSYPPELTVIQACFQSDNDTVRLIAEYEQALQTDNPIGLQELLDRMDHYKTWDYEQRAKQILSQLKINNFDQPVKELSGGQLKRLALANVLITEPDLLILDEPTNHLDIDMTEWLEEFLRRTNITLLMVTHDRYFLDRVCNQIVEIDNHTLYNYNGNYSYYLEKREERIEIHNAEIDRARNLMRTELDWIRRQPQARGTKAKYRVDAFYELQAKARQEKSDGQVRLEVKSSYIGSKIFEAKGICKKF
;
A
#
# COMPACT_ATOMS: atom_id res chain seq x y z
N MET A 1 -3.17 -0.45 22.85
CA MET A 1 -2.67 -0.01 21.54
C MET A 1 -3.46 1.23 21.15
N ILE A 2 -2.80 2.32 20.81
CA ILE A 2 -3.48 3.59 20.45
C ILE A 2 -3.88 3.47 18.98
N SER A 3 -5.17 3.65 18.66
CA SER A 3 -5.66 3.63 17.28
C SER A 3 -5.36 4.96 16.59
N TYR A 4 -4.74 4.93 15.41
CA TYR A 4 -4.44 6.09 14.58
C TYR A 4 -5.49 6.30 13.50
N LEU A 5 -5.95 5.19 12.90
CA LEU A 5 -6.94 5.20 11.84
C LEU A 5 -7.90 4.02 12.02
N GLN A 6 -9.18 4.27 11.83
CA GLN A 6 -10.21 3.25 11.79
C GLN A 6 -11.09 3.43 10.55
N ILE A 7 -11.20 2.36 9.78
CA ILE A 7 -12.03 2.27 8.58
C ILE A 7 -13.14 1.28 8.90
N GLU A 8 -14.40 1.64 8.65
CA GLU A 8 -15.57 0.80 8.90
C GLU A 8 -16.46 0.74 7.66
N ASN A 9 -16.71 -0.46 7.16
CA ASN A 9 -17.63 -0.76 6.06
C ASN A 9 -17.42 0.12 4.82
N LEU A 10 -16.16 0.42 4.51
CA LEU A 10 -15.80 1.28 3.38
C LEU A 10 -16.08 0.57 2.06
N THR A 11 -16.78 1.27 1.17
CA THR A 11 -17.10 0.80 -0.18
C THR A 11 -16.71 1.84 -1.20
N LYS A 12 -16.12 1.39 -2.31
CA LYS A 12 -15.77 2.22 -3.46
C LYS A 12 -15.99 1.49 -4.76
N SER A 13 -16.63 2.17 -5.70
CA SER A 13 -16.85 1.71 -7.06
C SER A 13 -16.51 2.82 -8.09
N PHE A 14 -16.28 2.42 -9.33
CA PHE A 14 -16.21 3.30 -10.49
C PHE A 14 -17.23 2.81 -11.54
N GLY A 15 -18.39 3.48 -11.61
CA GLY A 15 -19.51 3.02 -12.42
C GLY A 15 -19.95 1.62 -11.97
N ASP A 16 -19.99 0.68 -12.89
CA ASP A 16 -20.38 -0.72 -12.59
C ASP A 16 -19.26 -1.57 -11.97
N ARG A 17 -18.04 -1.02 -11.86
CA ARG A 17 -16.91 -1.75 -11.33
C ARG A 17 -16.72 -1.49 -9.85
N ILE A 18 -17.02 -2.48 -9.02
CA ILE A 18 -16.70 -2.46 -7.59
C ILE A 18 -15.21 -2.72 -7.41
N LEU A 19 -14.51 -1.85 -6.67
CA LEU A 19 -13.12 -2.03 -6.29
C LEU A 19 -13.04 -2.81 -4.98
N PHE A 20 -13.73 -2.35 -3.96
CA PHE A 20 -13.86 -3.02 -2.66
C PHE A 20 -15.20 -2.67 -2.03
N GLU A 21 -15.73 -3.61 -1.23
CA GLU A 21 -17.05 -3.52 -0.64
C GLU A 21 -17.01 -3.90 0.83
N ASN A 22 -17.57 -3.04 1.69
CA ASN A 22 -17.69 -3.24 3.14
C ASN A 22 -16.38 -3.62 3.82
N ILE A 23 -15.24 -3.05 3.38
CA ILE A 23 -13.94 -3.31 4.00
C ILE A 23 -13.80 -2.55 5.31
N SER A 24 -13.19 -3.20 6.29
CA SER A 24 -12.89 -2.60 7.59
C SER A 24 -11.44 -2.88 7.96
N LEU A 25 -10.73 -1.85 8.44
CA LEU A 25 -9.32 -1.92 8.79
C LEU A 25 -9.03 -0.95 9.94
N GLY A 26 -8.30 -1.39 10.95
CA GLY A 26 -7.74 -0.54 11.99
C GLY A 26 -6.22 -0.46 11.85
N ILE A 27 -5.65 0.71 12.05
CA ILE A 27 -4.21 0.96 12.10
C ILE A 27 -3.87 1.56 13.46
N GLY A 28 -3.05 0.86 14.23
CA GLY A 28 -2.56 1.30 15.51
C GLY A 28 -1.18 1.93 15.44
N GLU A 29 -0.78 2.57 16.52
CA GLU A 29 0.57 3.11 16.67
C GLU A 29 1.62 2.01 16.55
N GLY A 30 2.63 2.22 15.68
CA GLY A 30 3.71 1.25 15.44
C GLY A 30 3.37 0.13 14.47
N ASP A 31 2.14 0.08 13.93
CA ASP A 31 1.80 -0.87 12.87
C ASP A 31 2.55 -0.55 11.58
N ARG A 32 3.06 -1.59 10.92
CA ARG A 32 3.73 -1.50 9.63
C ARG A 32 3.03 -2.44 8.66
N ILE A 33 2.09 -1.87 7.92
CA ILE A 33 1.15 -2.61 7.09
C ILE A 33 1.57 -2.56 5.63
N GLY A 34 1.74 -3.74 5.01
CA GLY A 34 1.87 -3.89 3.57
C GLY A 34 0.52 -4.21 2.94
N LEU A 35 0.03 -3.35 2.04
CA LEU A 35 -1.21 -3.55 1.31
C LEU A 35 -0.93 -4.24 -0.02
N ILE A 36 -1.51 -5.42 -0.20
CA ILE A 36 -1.34 -6.26 -1.37
C ILE A 36 -2.69 -6.44 -2.08
N ALA A 37 -2.68 -6.36 -3.39
CA ALA A 37 -3.84 -6.71 -4.22
C ALA A 37 -3.42 -6.90 -5.68
N LYS A 38 -4.28 -7.51 -6.49
CA LYS A 38 -4.11 -7.57 -7.95
C LYS A 38 -4.09 -6.16 -8.55
N ASN A 39 -3.46 -6.02 -9.72
CA ASN A 39 -3.48 -4.74 -10.42
C ASN A 39 -4.92 -4.34 -10.77
N GLY A 40 -5.25 -3.06 -10.51
CA GLY A 40 -6.59 -2.54 -10.71
C GLY A 40 -7.62 -2.91 -9.63
N ALA A 41 -7.22 -3.51 -8.51
CA ALA A 41 -8.11 -3.82 -7.38
C ALA A 41 -8.37 -2.62 -6.44
N GLY A 42 -7.81 -1.44 -6.74
CA GLY A 42 -8.09 -0.23 -5.98
C GLY A 42 -7.07 0.14 -4.90
N LYS A 43 -5.81 -0.41 -4.93
CA LYS A 43 -4.77 -0.05 -3.96
C LYS A 43 -4.55 1.46 -3.86
N THR A 44 -4.13 2.08 -4.97
CA THR A 44 -3.90 3.54 -5.04
C THR A 44 -5.15 4.35 -4.72
N THR A 45 -6.34 3.87 -5.15
CA THR A 45 -7.62 4.48 -4.81
C THR A 45 -7.85 4.49 -3.30
N LEU A 46 -7.60 3.37 -2.61
CA LEU A 46 -7.70 3.31 -1.15
C LEU A 46 -6.72 4.29 -0.49
N LEU A 47 -5.46 4.33 -0.94
CA LEU A 47 -4.47 5.29 -0.40
C LEU A 47 -4.89 6.75 -0.65
N ASN A 48 -5.43 7.07 -1.84
CA ASN A 48 -5.95 8.41 -2.17
C ASN A 48 -7.15 8.80 -1.29
N ILE A 49 -8.05 7.86 -1.00
CA ILE A 49 -9.18 8.08 -0.09
C ILE A 49 -8.65 8.41 1.31
N LEU A 50 -7.68 7.64 1.81
CA LEU A 50 -7.07 7.89 3.13
C LEU A 50 -6.27 9.20 3.18
N ALA A 51 -5.71 9.62 2.06
CA ALA A 51 -5.06 10.93 1.94
C ALA A 51 -6.04 12.10 1.72
N GLY A 52 -7.35 11.84 1.69
CA GLY A 52 -8.38 12.87 1.47
C GLY A 52 -8.44 13.42 0.04
N LYS A 53 -7.83 12.73 -0.93
CA LYS A 53 -7.76 13.16 -2.33
C LYS A 53 -8.86 12.58 -3.20
N GLU A 54 -9.54 11.55 -2.73
CA GLU A 54 -10.62 10.87 -3.44
C GLU A 54 -11.79 10.58 -2.50
N ASN A 55 -13.02 10.64 -3.02
CA ASN A 55 -14.23 10.33 -2.27
C ASN A 55 -14.52 8.82 -2.32
N TYR A 56 -15.28 8.34 -1.35
CA TYR A 56 -15.79 6.97 -1.26
C TYR A 56 -17.32 6.97 -1.30
N ASP A 57 -17.91 5.81 -1.60
CA ASP A 57 -19.36 5.69 -1.81
C ASP A 57 -20.12 5.55 -0.49
N SER A 58 -19.62 4.72 0.42
CA SER A 58 -20.19 4.50 1.75
C SER A 58 -19.15 4.01 2.75
N GLY A 59 -19.48 4.06 4.03
CA GLY A 59 -18.61 3.70 5.13
C GLY A 59 -18.17 4.88 5.96
N ASN A 60 -17.24 4.65 6.87
CA ASN A 60 -16.71 5.67 7.77
C ASN A 60 -15.19 5.55 7.90
N ILE A 61 -14.50 6.69 7.93
CA ILE A 61 -13.06 6.78 8.15
C ILE A 61 -12.83 7.77 9.29
N VAL A 62 -12.20 7.31 10.35
CA VAL A 62 -11.91 8.11 11.53
C VAL A 62 -10.41 8.12 11.77
N PHE A 63 -9.82 9.31 11.71
CA PHE A 63 -8.44 9.55 12.15
C PHE A 63 -8.43 10.06 13.58
N ARG A 64 -7.37 9.71 14.31
CA ARG A 64 -7.09 10.31 15.60
C ARG A 64 -6.91 11.82 15.44
N ASN A 65 -7.42 12.60 16.39
CA ASN A 65 -7.26 14.05 16.40
C ASN A 65 -5.76 14.42 16.42
N ASN A 66 -5.39 15.44 15.65
CA ASN A 66 -4.03 15.97 15.52
C ASN A 66 -3.00 14.94 14.98
N LEU A 67 -3.43 13.90 14.26
CA LEU A 67 -2.54 12.96 13.61
C LEU A 67 -1.90 13.59 12.37
N ARG A 68 -0.58 13.63 12.32
CA ARG A 68 0.17 14.07 11.13
C ARG A 68 0.28 12.91 10.16
N VAL A 69 -0.35 13.05 9.00
CA VAL A 69 -0.33 12.04 7.94
C VAL A 69 0.60 12.50 6.81
N GLY A 70 1.60 11.70 6.50
CA GLY A 70 2.46 11.88 5.33
C GLY A 70 2.02 10.96 4.20
N TYR A 71 1.84 11.47 3.00
CA TYR A 71 1.45 10.68 1.83
C TYR A 71 2.41 10.87 0.66
N LEU A 72 3.03 9.77 0.22
CA LEU A 72 3.81 9.73 -1.02
C LEU A 72 2.90 9.38 -2.19
N GLU A 73 2.66 10.36 -3.05
CA GLU A 73 1.88 10.17 -4.28
C GLU A 73 2.64 9.43 -5.36
N GLN A 74 1.91 8.69 -6.18
CA GLN A 74 2.48 8.03 -7.35
C GLN A 74 3.03 9.03 -8.38
N SER A 75 2.43 10.22 -8.50
CA SER A 75 2.80 11.28 -9.45
C SER A 75 2.89 12.64 -8.74
N PRO A 76 3.99 12.89 -8.01
CA PRO A 76 4.17 14.15 -7.30
C PRO A 76 4.34 15.31 -8.26
N SER A 77 3.81 16.48 -7.90
CA SER A 77 3.91 17.72 -8.66
C SER A 77 4.45 18.84 -7.76
N TYR A 78 5.41 19.59 -8.27
CA TYR A 78 6.00 20.74 -7.59
C TYR A 78 6.03 21.96 -8.53
N PRO A 79 5.97 23.18 -8.01
CA PRO A 79 6.21 24.38 -8.81
C PRO A 79 7.58 24.31 -9.49
N PRO A 80 7.65 24.49 -10.81
CA PRO A 80 8.85 24.23 -11.60
C PRO A 80 10.03 25.20 -11.29
N GLU A 81 9.72 26.37 -10.72
CA GLU A 81 10.70 27.43 -10.45
C GLU A 81 11.45 27.22 -9.12
N LEU A 82 10.95 26.34 -8.25
CA LEU A 82 11.61 26.09 -6.97
C LEU A 82 12.91 25.31 -7.15
N THR A 83 13.85 25.54 -6.26
CA THR A 83 15.00 24.65 -6.09
C THR A 83 14.61 23.41 -5.32
N VAL A 84 15.43 22.35 -5.42
CA VAL A 84 15.25 21.10 -4.66
C VAL A 84 15.08 21.38 -3.17
N ILE A 85 15.94 22.22 -2.59
CA ILE A 85 15.86 22.52 -1.15
C ILE A 85 14.60 23.34 -0.83
N GLN A 86 14.22 24.31 -1.66
CA GLN A 86 12.99 25.07 -1.47
C GLN A 86 11.74 24.18 -1.56
N ALA A 87 11.73 23.17 -2.42
CA ALA A 87 10.64 22.22 -2.50
C ALA A 87 10.46 21.43 -1.20
N CYS A 88 11.53 21.19 -0.44
CA CYS A 88 11.45 20.58 0.90
C CYS A 88 10.82 21.50 1.94
N PHE A 89 10.88 22.81 1.75
CA PHE A 89 10.26 23.81 2.61
C PHE A 89 8.83 24.18 2.22
N GLN A 90 8.27 23.57 1.17
CA GLN A 90 6.86 23.78 0.78
C GLN A 90 5.89 22.77 1.43
N SER A 91 6.40 21.79 2.17
CA SER A 91 5.54 20.89 2.94
C SER A 91 4.79 21.69 4.00
N ASP A 92 3.47 21.47 4.09
CA ASP A 92 2.60 22.15 5.07
C ASP A 92 2.77 21.51 6.46
N ASN A 93 3.93 21.74 7.09
CA ASN A 93 4.20 21.32 8.45
C ASN A 93 4.53 22.51 9.35
N ASP A 94 4.30 22.35 10.65
CA ASP A 94 4.50 23.40 11.64
C ASP A 94 5.95 23.90 11.69
N THR A 95 6.92 23.03 11.42
CA THR A 95 8.35 23.38 11.38
C THR A 95 8.67 24.32 10.23
N VAL A 96 8.14 24.04 9.05
CA VAL A 96 8.34 24.87 7.85
C VAL A 96 7.65 26.23 8.03
N ARG A 97 6.41 26.23 8.55
CA ARG A 97 5.69 27.48 8.85
C ARG A 97 6.48 28.32 9.84
N LEU A 98 7.04 27.72 10.87
CA LEU A 98 7.82 28.40 11.89
C LEU A 98 9.12 28.99 11.31
N ILE A 99 9.81 28.28 10.41
CA ILE A 99 10.98 28.81 9.70
C ILE A 99 10.58 30.00 8.83
N ALA A 100 9.48 29.92 8.09
CA ALA A 100 8.99 31.03 7.26
C ALA A 100 8.58 32.25 8.10
N GLU A 101 7.91 32.07 9.26
CA GLU A 101 7.58 33.13 10.20
C GLU A 101 8.85 33.80 10.74
N TYR A 102 9.89 33.03 11.06
CA TYR A 102 11.16 33.54 11.54
C TYR A 102 11.89 34.36 10.47
N GLU A 103 11.99 33.86 9.24
CA GLU A 103 12.60 34.58 8.12
C GLU A 103 11.87 35.91 7.84
N GLN A 104 10.53 35.90 7.88
CA GLN A 104 9.73 37.10 7.72
C GLN A 104 9.93 38.09 8.87
N ALA A 105 10.04 37.61 10.12
CA ALA A 105 10.30 38.44 11.28
C ALA A 105 11.68 39.12 11.22
N LEU A 106 12.70 38.44 10.69
CA LEU A 106 14.02 39.02 10.43
C LEU A 106 13.98 40.17 9.41
N GLN A 107 13.12 40.08 8.40
CA GLN A 107 12.98 41.14 7.38
C GLN A 107 12.20 42.35 7.89
N THR A 108 11.34 42.17 8.90
CA THR A 108 10.44 43.24 9.40
C THR A 108 10.97 43.99 10.63
N ASP A 109 12.19 43.68 11.09
CA ASP A 109 12.89 44.31 12.22
C ASP A 109 12.03 44.43 13.50
N ASN A 110 11.26 43.36 13.79
CA ASN A 110 10.36 43.29 14.96
C ASN A 110 10.99 42.46 16.12
N PRO A 111 11.69 43.08 17.05
CA PRO A 111 12.48 42.38 18.08
C PRO A 111 11.65 41.64 19.12
N ILE A 112 10.39 42.05 19.37
CA ILE A 112 9.56 41.48 20.45
C ILE A 112 9.00 40.11 20.04
N GLY A 113 8.63 39.92 18.75
CA GLY A 113 8.14 38.62 18.24
C GLY A 113 9.27 37.63 17.94
N LEU A 114 10.50 38.15 17.71
CA LEU A 114 11.64 37.33 17.34
C LEU A 114 12.06 36.37 18.48
N GLN A 115 12.03 36.83 19.74
CA GLN A 115 12.43 35.99 20.89
C GLN A 115 11.47 34.82 21.08
N GLU A 116 10.17 35.04 20.96
CA GLU A 116 9.16 33.98 21.06
C GLU A 116 9.29 32.96 19.92
N LEU A 117 9.61 33.44 18.71
CA LEU A 117 9.87 32.56 17.57
C LEU A 117 11.14 31.73 17.77
N LEU A 118 12.22 32.32 18.31
CA LEU A 118 13.45 31.60 18.65
C LEU A 118 13.21 30.50 19.68
N ASP A 119 12.47 30.78 20.76
CA ASP A 119 12.13 29.80 21.79
C ASP A 119 11.31 28.64 21.21
N ARG A 120 10.37 28.93 20.28
CA ARG A 120 9.60 27.91 19.54
C ARG A 120 10.50 27.11 18.61
N MET A 121 11.43 27.75 17.88
CA MET A 121 12.37 27.07 16.98
C MET A 121 13.29 26.11 17.74
N ASP A 122 13.76 26.52 18.93
CA ASP A 122 14.57 25.64 19.79
C ASP A 122 13.76 24.46 20.32
N HIS A 123 12.50 24.72 20.74
CA HIS A 123 11.61 23.66 21.22
C HIS A 123 11.32 22.60 20.15
N TYR A 124 11.08 23.01 18.91
CA TYR A 124 10.79 22.14 17.77
C TYR A 124 12.05 21.64 17.05
N LYS A 125 13.27 22.01 17.51
CA LYS A 125 14.57 21.67 16.88
C LYS A 125 14.62 22.01 15.39
N THR A 126 14.07 23.14 15.02
CA THR A 126 13.91 23.57 13.61
C THR A 126 15.24 23.89 12.94
N TRP A 127 16.27 24.26 13.72
CA TRP A 127 17.60 24.58 13.21
C TRP A 127 18.27 23.43 12.44
N ASP A 128 17.96 22.20 12.83
CA ASP A 128 18.54 21.01 12.17
C ASP A 128 17.74 20.57 10.94
N TYR A 129 16.60 21.25 10.64
CA TYR A 129 15.68 20.82 9.57
C TYR A 129 16.35 20.83 8.18
N GLU A 130 17.07 21.93 7.84
CA GLU A 130 17.78 22.03 6.57
C GLU A 130 18.89 20.98 6.47
N GLN A 131 19.64 20.78 7.55
CA GLN A 131 20.70 19.77 7.59
C GLN A 131 20.11 18.37 7.41
N ARG A 132 19.03 18.06 8.08
CA ARG A 132 18.31 16.79 7.92
C ARG A 132 17.78 16.60 6.51
N ALA A 133 17.19 17.66 5.92
CA ALA A 133 16.71 17.64 4.55
C ALA A 133 17.85 17.31 3.58
N LYS A 134 18.99 17.99 3.71
CA LYS A 134 20.20 17.72 2.90
C LYS A 134 20.73 16.30 3.11
N GLN A 135 20.71 15.80 4.33
CA GLN A 135 21.12 14.43 4.62
C GLN A 135 20.22 13.39 3.93
N ILE A 136 18.91 13.51 4.05
CA ILE A 136 17.95 12.58 3.42
C ILE A 136 18.04 12.68 1.90
N LEU A 137 18.12 13.88 1.33
CA LEU A 137 18.30 14.09 -0.11
C LEU A 137 19.58 13.42 -0.63
N SER A 138 20.70 13.57 0.10
CA SER A 138 21.98 12.95 -0.27
C SER A 138 21.89 11.43 -0.24
N GLN A 139 21.21 10.82 0.73
CA GLN A 139 20.97 9.38 0.79
C GLN A 139 20.14 8.90 -0.42
N LEU A 140 19.22 9.73 -0.89
CA LEU A 140 18.45 9.48 -2.10
C LEU A 140 19.17 9.94 -3.39
N LYS A 141 20.48 10.18 -3.30
CA LYS A 141 21.37 10.57 -4.43
C LYS A 141 20.87 11.84 -5.17
N ILE A 142 20.35 12.81 -4.42
CA ILE A 142 20.05 14.16 -4.87
C ILE A 142 21.06 15.09 -4.18
N ASN A 143 22.14 15.45 -4.88
CA ASN A 143 23.25 16.19 -4.29
C ASN A 143 23.30 17.69 -4.70
N ASN A 144 22.60 18.06 -5.77
CA ASN A 144 22.49 19.45 -6.19
C ASN A 144 21.21 20.07 -5.61
N PHE A 145 21.32 20.71 -4.46
CA PHE A 145 20.17 21.25 -3.72
C PHE A 145 19.61 22.54 -4.32
N ASP A 146 20.44 23.28 -5.07
CA ASP A 146 20.08 24.54 -5.73
C ASP A 146 19.53 24.32 -7.15
N GLN A 147 19.50 23.08 -7.62
CA GLN A 147 18.97 22.75 -8.94
C GLN A 147 17.46 23.02 -9.00
N PRO A 148 16.96 23.71 -10.04
CA PRO A 148 15.52 23.87 -10.23
C PRO A 148 14.80 22.54 -10.43
N VAL A 149 13.60 22.41 -9.84
CA VAL A 149 12.80 21.17 -9.91
C VAL A 149 12.46 20.79 -11.36
N LYS A 150 12.27 21.76 -12.25
CA LYS A 150 12.03 21.53 -13.69
C LYS A 150 13.13 20.76 -14.41
N GLU A 151 14.35 20.78 -13.88
CA GLU A 151 15.50 20.08 -14.46
C GLU A 151 15.67 18.65 -13.93
N LEU A 152 14.86 18.25 -12.96
CA LEU A 152 14.89 16.92 -12.40
C LEU A 152 14.28 15.90 -13.38
N SER A 153 14.91 14.75 -13.49
CA SER A 153 14.30 13.59 -14.15
C SER A 153 13.07 13.10 -13.35
N GLY A 154 12.15 12.38 -13.99
CA GLY A 154 10.98 11.84 -13.31
C GLY A 154 11.33 10.95 -12.10
N GLY A 155 12.44 10.21 -12.18
CA GLY A 155 12.94 9.42 -11.05
C GLY A 155 13.48 10.29 -9.91
N GLN A 156 14.17 11.38 -10.23
CA GLN A 156 14.65 12.34 -9.22
C GLN A 156 13.49 13.07 -8.55
N LEU A 157 12.45 13.43 -9.30
CA LEU A 157 11.25 14.06 -8.76
C LEU A 157 10.53 13.16 -7.75
N LYS A 158 10.43 11.86 -8.03
CA LYS A 158 9.85 10.89 -7.10
C LYS A 158 10.71 10.69 -5.84
N ARG A 159 12.03 10.70 -5.99
CA ARG A 159 12.95 10.65 -4.84
C ARG A 159 12.88 11.92 -3.99
N LEU A 160 12.71 13.09 -4.62
CA LEU A 160 12.46 14.35 -3.91
C LEU A 160 11.15 14.29 -3.11
N ALA A 161 10.07 13.75 -3.71
CA ALA A 161 8.81 13.57 -3.01
C ALA A 161 8.92 12.61 -1.82
N LEU A 162 9.65 11.50 -1.98
CA LEU A 162 9.94 10.60 -0.88
C LEU A 162 10.72 11.31 0.23
N ALA A 163 11.78 12.07 -0.13
CA ALA A 163 12.53 12.87 0.84
C ALA A 163 11.60 13.80 1.63
N ASN A 164 10.74 14.55 0.94
CA ASN A 164 9.82 15.50 1.58
C ASN A 164 8.92 14.83 2.62
N VAL A 165 8.34 13.68 2.29
CA VAL A 165 7.46 12.97 3.22
C VAL A 165 8.24 12.42 4.42
N LEU A 166 9.49 11.96 4.23
CA LEU A 166 10.34 11.46 5.32
C LEU A 166 10.84 12.58 6.24
N ILE A 167 11.16 13.76 5.69
CA ILE A 167 11.63 14.93 6.45
C ILE A 167 10.55 15.44 7.42
N THR A 168 9.27 15.34 7.03
CA THR A 168 8.15 15.82 7.87
C THR A 168 7.91 15.00 9.12
N GLU A 169 8.51 13.81 9.25
CA GLU A 169 8.34 12.86 10.36
C GLU A 169 6.86 12.69 10.75
N PRO A 170 6.01 12.20 9.86
CA PRO A 170 4.60 12.03 10.16
C PRO A 170 4.36 10.92 11.18
N ASP A 171 3.24 10.98 11.89
CA ASP A 171 2.83 9.91 12.81
C ASP A 171 2.34 8.67 12.03
N LEU A 172 1.63 8.89 10.91
CA LEU A 172 1.22 7.87 9.95
C LEU A 172 1.80 8.18 8.56
N LEU A 173 2.62 7.28 8.06
CA LEU A 173 3.24 7.37 6.73
C LEU A 173 2.52 6.46 5.75
N ILE A 174 2.01 7.02 4.65
CA ILE A 174 1.34 6.29 3.57
C ILE A 174 2.24 6.36 2.33
N LEU A 175 2.69 5.21 1.82
CA LEU A 175 3.60 5.12 0.69
C LEU A 175 2.99 4.32 -0.46
N ASP A 176 2.91 4.91 -1.65
CA ASP A 176 2.52 4.21 -2.88
C ASP A 176 3.77 3.96 -3.74
N GLU A 177 4.21 2.69 -3.80
CA GLU A 177 5.36 2.20 -4.56
C GLU A 177 6.67 2.96 -4.26
N PRO A 178 7.12 3.07 -2.99
CA PRO A 178 8.26 3.89 -2.61
C PRO A 178 9.60 3.38 -3.17
N THR A 179 9.70 2.09 -3.48
CA THR A 179 10.93 1.46 -4.02
C THR A 179 11.12 1.69 -5.52
N ASN A 180 10.09 2.16 -6.22
CA ASN A 180 10.21 2.51 -7.63
C ASN A 180 11.19 3.67 -7.79
N HIS A 181 12.12 3.54 -8.73
CA HIS A 181 13.19 4.51 -9.04
C HIS A 181 14.29 4.64 -7.96
N LEU A 182 14.34 3.72 -7.00
CA LEU A 182 15.47 3.55 -6.09
C LEU A 182 16.39 2.45 -6.62
N ASP A 183 17.68 2.63 -6.44
CA ASP A 183 18.65 1.55 -6.59
C ASP A 183 18.77 0.73 -5.29
N ILE A 184 19.62 -0.27 -5.29
CA ILE A 184 19.78 -1.19 -4.16
C ILE A 184 20.21 -0.44 -2.90
N ASP A 185 21.21 0.44 -3.01
CA ASP A 185 21.76 1.17 -1.84
C ASP A 185 20.69 2.07 -1.21
N MET A 186 19.91 2.78 -2.05
CA MET A 186 18.81 3.64 -1.57
C MET A 186 17.69 2.82 -0.95
N THR A 187 17.38 1.65 -1.52
CA THR A 187 16.34 0.75 -1.00
C THR A 187 16.75 0.19 0.36
N GLU A 188 18.00 -0.25 0.53
CA GLU A 188 18.54 -0.74 1.80
C GLU A 188 18.56 0.37 2.87
N TRP A 189 18.95 1.59 2.47
CA TRP A 189 18.89 2.74 3.37
C TRP A 189 17.45 3.04 3.82
N LEU A 190 16.47 3.05 2.89
CA LEU A 190 15.06 3.31 3.21
C LEU A 190 14.51 2.21 4.14
N GLU A 191 14.85 0.95 3.90
CA GLU A 191 14.50 -0.17 4.76
C GLU A 191 15.00 0.06 6.19
N GLU A 192 16.28 0.41 6.34
CA GLU A 192 16.89 0.66 7.65
C GLU A 192 16.27 1.89 8.33
N PHE A 193 16.02 2.97 7.58
CA PHE A 193 15.35 4.17 8.08
C PHE A 193 13.97 3.84 8.65
N LEU A 194 13.12 3.14 7.90
CA LEU A 194 11.77 2.76 8.32
C LEU A 194 11.77 1.76 9.49
N ARG A 195 12.80 0.94 9.62
CA ARG A 195 12.92 0.00 10.74
C ARG A 195 13.37 0.66 12.04
N ARG A 196 14.26 1.65 11.95
CA ARG A 196 14.79 2.38 13.12
C ARG A 196 13.82 3.40 13.68
N THR A 197 13.01 3.98 12.82
CA THR A 197 12.00 4.96 13.21
C THR A 197 10.74 4.28 13.75
N ASN A 198 10.13 4.88 14.76
CA ASN A 198 8.86 4.36 15.31
C ASN A 198 7.63 4.92 14.55
N ILE A 199 7.74 5.00 13.22
CA ILE A 199 6.68 5.50 12.34
C ILE A 199 5.65 4.39 12.10
N THR A 200 4.37 4.73 12.19
CA THR A 200 3.29 3.87 11.73
C THR A 200 3.22 3.95 10.21
N LEU A 201 3.16 2.80 9.55
CA LEU A 201 3.33 2.70 8.10
C LEU A 201 2.17 1.95 7.44
N LEU A 202 1.61 2.52 6.39
CA LEU A 202 0.78 1.83 5.41
C LEU A 202 1.43 1.96 4.04
N MET A 203 1.82 0.85 3.42
CA MET A 203 2.50 0.95 2.13
C MET A 203 1.99 -0.08 1.10
N VAL A 204 2.07 0.33 -0.16
CA VAL A 204 1.91 -0.53 -1.33
C VAL A 204 3.27 -0.65 -2.01
N THR A 205 3.72 -1.86 -2.26
CA THR A 205 4.90 -2.13 -3.11
C THR A 205 4.83 -3.52 -3.72
N HIS A 206 5.49 -3.70 -4.85
CA HIS A 206 5.71 -4.99 -5.49
C HIS A 206 7.01 -5.67 -5.03
N ASP A 207 7.83 -4.99 -4.25
CA ASP A 207 9.07 -5.54 -3.69
C ASP A 207 8.76 -6.43 -2.47
N ARG A 208 8.81 -7.74 -2.70
CA ARG A 208 8.50 -8.77 -1.69
C ARG A 208 9.51 -8.80 -0.56
N TYR A 209 10.79 -8.54 -0.88
CA TYR A 209 11.86 -8.53 0.12
C TYR A 209 11.72 -7.32 1.05
N PHE A 210 11.37 -6.18 0.49
CA PHE A 210 11.10 -4.98 1.25
C PHE A 210 9.90 -5.16 2.19
N LEU A 211 8.79 -5.74 1.68
CA LEU A 211 7.63 -6.09 2.51
C LEU A 211 7.98 -7.04 3.66
N ASP A 212 8.77 -8.08 3.38
CA ASP A 212 9.12 -9.09 4.38
C ASP A 212 9.97 -8.52 5.51
N ARG A 213 10.82 -7.54 5.23
CA ARG A 213 11.74 -6.93 6.18
C ARG A 213 11.16 -5.75 6.96
N VAL A 214 10.26 -4.99 6.35
CA VAL A 214 9.73 -3.74 6.93
C VAL A 214 8.38 -3.95 7.59
N CYS A 215 7.48 -4.77 7.00
CA CYS A 215 6.12 -4.94 7.48
C CYS A 215 5.99 -6.02 8.56
N ASN A 216 5.16 -5.75 9.57
CA ASN A 216 4.76 -6.71 10.59
C ASN A 216 3.32 -7.22 10.39
N GLN A 217 2.62 -6.67 9.42
CA GLN A 217 1.26 -7.02 9.05
C GLN A 217 1.06 -6.88 7.55
N ILE A 218 0.37 -7.84 6.94
CA ILE A 218 -0.01 -7.78 5.53
C ILE A 218 -1.53 -7.75 5.44
N VAL A 219 -2.01 -6.84 4.60
CA VAL A 219 -3.44 -6.68 4.28
C VAL A 219 -3.63 -6.97 2.81
N GLU A 220 -4.48 -7.93 2.47
CA GLU A 220 -4.77 -8.31 1.09
C GLU A 220 -6.19 -7.90 0.71
N ILE A 221 -6.34 -7.21 -0.43
CA ILE A 221 -7.65 -7.03 -1.09
C ILE A 221 -7.77 -8.11 -2.16
N ASP A 222 -8.69 -9.05 -1.96
CA ASP A 222 -9.00 -10.13 -2.90
C ASP A 222 -10.52 -10.30 -3.00
N ASN A 223 -11.04 -10.37 -4.24
CA ASN A 223 -12.47 -10.48 -4.52
C ASN A 223 -13.33 -9.43 -3.75
N HIS A 224 -12.92 -8.16 -3.81
CA HIS A 224 -13.57 -6.99 -3.17
C HIS A 224 -13.55 -7.01 -1.63
N THR A 225 -12.95 -8.03 -1.02
CA THR A 225 -12.89 -8.23 0.44
C THR A 225 -11.47 -8.04 0.94
N LEU A 226 -11.34 -7.61 2.20
CA LEU A 226 -10.06 -7.39 2.86
C LEU A 226 -9.74 -8.56 3.80
N TYR A 227 -8.52 -9.08 3.68
CA TYR A 227 -7.97 -10.13 4.53
C TYR A 227 -6.75 -9.60 5.27
N ASN A 228 -6.71 -9.83 6.57
CA ASN A 228 -5.64 -9.35 7.43
C ASN A 228 -4.77 -10.52 7.92
N TYR A 229 -3.45 -10.38 7.79
CA TYR A 229 -2.45 -11.37 8.21
C TYR A 229 -1.45 -10.71 9.15
N ASN A 230 -1.47 -11.09 10.41
CA ASN A 230 -0.55 -10.59 11.43
C ASN A 230 0.78 -11.34 11.32
N GLY A 231 1.70 -10.81 10.52
CA GLY A 231 2.99 -11.39 10.23
C GLY A 231 3.67 -10.72 9.04
N ASN A 232 4.86 -11.20 8.68
CA ASN A 232 5.59 -10.73 7.52
C ASN A 232 5.05 -11.29 6.20
N TYR A 233 5.70 -10.95 5.09
CA TYR A 233 5.27 -11.41 3.76
C TYR A 233 5.34 -12.95 3.60
N SER A 234 6.34 -13.58 4.18
CA SER A 234 6.49 -15.05 4.13
C SER A 234 5.34 -15.74 4.85
N TYR A 235 4.95 -15.26 6.04
CA TYR A 235 3.77 -15.75 6.77
C TYR A 235 2.47 -15.56 5.99
N TYR A 236 2.32 -14.40 5.34
CA TYR A 236 1.17 -14.13 4.46
C TYR A 236 1.05 -15.17 3.36
N LEU A 237 2.16 -15.50 2.66
CA LEU A 237 2.14 -16.49 1.58
C LEU A 237 1.63 -17.84 2.04
N GLU A 238 2.13 -18.33 3.18
CA GLU A 238 1.70 -19.60 3.78
C GLU A 238 0.19 -19.58 4.09
N LYS A 239 -0.26 -18.55 4.79
CA LYS A 239 -1.67 -18.44 5.20
C LYS A 239 -2.64 -18.20 4.03
N ARG A 240 -2.18 -17.49 3.00
CA ARG A 240 -2.94 -17.33 1.77
C ARG A 240 -3.11 -18.66 1.03
N GLU A 241 -2.06 -19.46 0.94
CA GLU A 241 -2.10 -20.78 0.30
C GLU A 241 -3.09 -21.70 1.05
N GLU A 242 -3.00 -21.78 2.38
CA GLU A 242 -3.98 -22.51 3.23
C GLU A 242 -5.42 -22.03 2.98
N ARG A 243 -5.67 -20.72 2.93
CA ARG A 243 -7.00 -20.16 2.66
C ARG A 243 -7.55 -20.61 1.31
N ILE A 244 -6.70 -20.54 0.26
CA ILE A 244 -7.08 -20.97 -1.10
C ILE A 244 -7.38 -22.46 -1.15
N GLU A 245 -6.59 -23.30 -0.49
CA GLU A 245 -6.81 -24.74 -0.44
C GLU A 245 -8.13 -25.08 0.27
N ILE A 246 -8.42 -24.46 1.41
CA ILE A 246 -9.69 -24.63 2.15
C ILE A 246 -10.86 -24.23 1.26
N HIS A 247 -10.79 -23.04 0.62
CA HIS A 247 -11.86 -22.55 -0.26
C HIS A 247 -12.09 -23.49 -1.45
N ASN A 248 -11.03 -23.96 -2.10
CA ASN A 248 -11.14 -24.91 -3.21
C ASN A 248 -11.72 -26.26 -2.77
N ALA A 249 -11.33 -26.75 -1.59
CA ALA A 249 -11.90 -27.98 -1.01
C ALA A 249 -13.40 -27.82 -0.69
N GLU A 250 -13.83 -26.65 -0.22
CA GLU A 250 -15.26 -26.37 0.02
C GLU A 250 -16.06 -26.36 -1.30
N ILE A 251 -15.52 -25.76 -2.36
CA ILE A 251 -16.14 -25.79 -3.70
C ILE A 251 -16.27 -27.23 -4.19
N ASP A 252 -15.24 -28.06 -4.03
CA ASP A 252 -15.29 -29.47 -4.45
C ASP A 252 -16.32 -30.28 -3.67
N ARG A 253 -16.40 -30.05 -2.35
CA ARG A 253 -17.45 -30.66 -1.52
C ARG A 253 -18.84 -30.22 -1.98
N ALA A 254 -19.03 -28.91 -2.23
CA ALA A 254 -20.29 -28.38 -2.73
C ALA A 254 -20.67 -28.98 -4.09
N ARG A 255 -19.71 -29.11 -5.02
CA ARG A 255 -19.91 -29.74 -6.35
C ARG A 255 -20.30 -31.21 -6.25
N ASN A 256 -19.65 -31.97 -5.37
CA ASN A 256 -19.97 -33.37 -5.16
C ASN A 256 -21.37 -33.55 -4.52
N LEU A 257 -21.69 -32.74 -3.51
CA LEU A 257 -23.00 -32.78 -2.86
C LEU A 257 -24.10 -32.32 -3.84
N MET A 258 -23.85 -31.32 -4.65
CA MET A 258 -24.80 -30.86 -5.67
C MET A 258 -25.13 -31.95 -6.68
N ARG A 259 -24.16 -32.80 -7.09
CA ARG A 259 -24.44 -33.94 -7.98
C ARG A 259 -25.44 -34.91 -7.35
N THR A 260 -25.27 -35.23 -6.06
CA THR A 260 -26.17 -36.12 -5.31
C THR A 260 -27.57 -35.53 -5.16
N GLU A 261 -27.66 -34.24 -4.80
CA GLU A 261 -28.93 -33.56 -4.62
C GLU A 261 -29.67 -33.31 -5.95
N LEU A 262 -28.93 -33.14 -7.05
CA LEU A 262 -29.49 -32.98 -8.39
C LEU A 262 -30.32 -34.20 -8.82
N ASP A 263 -29.82 -35.40 -8.51
CA ASP A 263 -30.52 -36.66 -8.80
C ASP A 263 -31.81 -36.78 -7.97
N TRP A 264 -31.79 -36.30 -6.71
CA TRP A 264 -32.98 -36.23 -5.89
C TRP A 264 -33.99 -35.19 -6.42
N ILE A 265 -33.56 -34.02 -6.86
CA ILE A 265 -34.46 -32.99 -7.42
C ILE A 265 -35.10 -33.45 -8.74
N ARG A 266 -34.36 -34.21 -9.57
CA ARG A 266 -34.87 -34.70 -10.84
C ARG A 266 -35.91 -35.85 -10.68
N ARG A 267 -35.89 -36.61 -9.56
CA ARG A 267 -36.88 -37.62 -9.31
C ARG A 267 -38.24 -36.97 -9.04
N GLN A 268 -39.28 -37.50 -9.65
CA GLN A 268 -40.67 -37.08 -9.35
C GLN A 268 -41.07 -37.51 -7.95
N PRO A 269 -41.83 -36.69 -7.18
CA PRO A 269 -42.33 -37.10 -5.88
C PRO A 269 -43.28 -38.28 -6.06
N GLN A 270 -43.11 -39.32 -5.21
CA GLN A 270 -44.04 -40.42 -5.17
C GLN A 270 -45.37 -39.94 -4.59
N ALA A 271 -46.48 -40.12 -5.35
CA ALA A 271 -47.88 -39.89 -4.98
C ALA A 271 -48.19 -38.67 -4.09
N ARG A 272 -48.81 -37.63 -4.63
CA ARG A 272 -49.38 -36.42 -3.95
C ARG A 272 -48.45 -35.66 -2.96
N GLY A 273 -47.18 -35.95 -2.91
CA GLY A 273 -46.22 -35.28 -2.02
C GLY A 273 -45.57 -34.07 -2.72
N THR A 274 -45.50 -32.93 -2.04
CA THR A 274 -44.65 -31.76 -2.43
C THR A 274 -43.25 -31.94 -1.88
N LYS A 275 -42.22 -31.56 -2.69
CA LYS A 275 -40.85 -31.54 -2.21
C LYS A 275 -40.71 -30.52 -1.07
N ALA A 276 -40.01 -30.91 -0.03
CA ALA A 276 -39.78 -30.01 1.12
C ALA A 276 -39.08 -28.72 0.64
N LYS A 277 -39.72 -27.56 0.82
CA LYS A 277 -39.24 -26.26 0.36
C LYS A 277 -37.84 -25.97 0.85
N TYR A 278 -37.55 -26.23 2.14
CA TYR A 278 -36.23 -25.96 2.71
C TYR A 278 -35.10 -26.71 2.00
N ARG A 279 -35.35 -27.94 1.50
CA ARG A 279 -34.32 -28.72 0.79
C ARG A 279 -34.10 -28.21 -0.64
N VAL A 280 -35.14 -27.64 -1.24
CA VAL A 280 -35.04 -26.96 -2.54
C VAL A 280 -34.23 -25.68 -2.39
N ASP A 281 -34.52 -24.90 -1.35
CA ASP A 281 -33.78 -23.63 -1.08
C ASP A 281 -32.30 -23.94 -0.78
N ALA A 282 -32.01 -24.96 0.05
CA ALA A 282 -30.65 -25.45 0.34
C ALA A 282 -29.91 -25.90 -0.95
N PHE A 283 -30.63 -26.51 -1.91
CA PHE A 283 -30.02 -26.85 -3.20
C PHE A 283 -29.60 -25.65 -4.00
N TYR A 284 -30.37 -24.58 -4.04
CA TYR A 284 -30.01 -23.35 -4.76
C TYR A 284 -28.82 -22.65 -4.11
N GLU A 285 -28.72 -22.64 -2.78
CA GLU A 285 -27.53 -22.15 -2.07
C GLU A 285 -26.29 -23.00 -2.39
N LEU A 286 -26.44 -24.32 -2.40
CA LEU A 286 -25.38 -25.24 -2.77
C LEU A 286 -24.94 -25.05 -4.23
N GLN A 287 -25.90 -24.80 -5.14
CA GLN A 287 -25.62 -24.52 -6.54
C GLN A 287 -24.86 -23.21 -6.69
N ALA A 288 -25.19 -22.17 -5.92
CA ALA A 288 -24.48 -20.90 -5.95
C ALA A 288 -23.02 -21.08 -5.49
N LYS A 289 -22.78 -21.84 -4.42
CA LYS A 289 -21.41 -22.19 -3.96
C LYS A 289 -20.64 -23.03 -4.99
N ALA A 290 -21.28 -24.03 -5.59
CA ALA A 290 -20.64 -24.91 -6.57
C ALA A 290 -20.27 -24.21 -7.90
N ARG A 291 -20.94 -23.10 -8.22
CA ARG A 291 -20.64 -22.26 -9.39
C ARG A 291 -19.47 -21.31 -9.19
N GLN A 292 -19.03 -21.11 -7.95
CA GLN A 292 -17.85 -20.28 -7.70
C GLN A 292 -16.64 -20.85 -8.44
N GLU A 293 -15.83 -19.95 -9.01
CA GLU A 293 -14.58 -20.34 -9.64
C GLU A 293 -13.55 -20.70 -8.57
N LYS A 294 -12.79 -21.75 -8.80
CA LYS A 294 -11.65 -22.05 -7.97
C LYS A 294 -10.64 -20.93 -8.10
N SER A 295 -10.11 -20.47 -7.00
CA SER A 295 -8.97 -19.57 -7.04
C SER A 295 -7.78 -20.32 -7.64
N ASP A 296 -7.18 -19.75 -8.70
CA ASP A 296 -5.95 -20.30 -9.28
C ASP A 296 -4.84 -20.21 -8.24
N GLY A 297 -4.54 -21.37 -7.64
CA GLY A 297 -3.25 -21.56 -6.99
C GLY A 297 -2.17 -21.30 -8.02
N GLN A 298 -1.07 -20.68 -7.62
CA GLN A 298 0.10 -20.55 -8.49
C GLN A 298 0.35 -21.89 -9.20
N VAL A 299 0.39 -21.86 -10.53
CA VAL A 299 0.83 -23.02 -11.30
C VAL A 299 2.25 -23.32 -10.83
N ARG A 300 2.40 -24.27 -9.92
CA ARG A 300 3.71 -24.88 -9.65
C ARG A 300 4.06 -25.62 -10.94
N LEU A 301 4.87 -25.00 -11.77
CA LEU A 301 5.57 -25.71 -12.80
C LEU A 301 6.52 -26.69 -12.06
N GLU A 302 6.01 -27.89 -11.75
CA GLU A 302 6.87 -29.02 -11.51
C GLU A 302 7.60 -29.30 -12.83
N VAL A 303 8.71 -28.65 -13.02
CA VAL A 303 9.67 -29.04 -14.02
C VAL A 303 10.22 -30.37 -13.50
N LYS A 304 9.61 -31.50 -13.93
CA LYS A 304 10.30 -32.76 -13.88
C LYS A 304 11.59 -32.54 -14.68
N SER A 305 12.70 -32.43 -13.96
CA SER A 305 14.02 -32.37 -14.55
C SER A 305 14.26 -33.69 -15.29
N SER A 306 13.80 -33.77 -16.54
CA SER A 306 14.35 -34.74 -17.45
C SER A 306 15.81 -34.35 -17.69
N TYR A 307 16.71 -35.29 -17.55
CA TYR A 307 18.15 -35.14 -17.78
C TYR A 307 18.39 -34.35 -19.05
N ILE A 308 18.74 -33.08 -18.92
CA ILE A 308 19.15 -32.22 -20.02
C ILE A 308 20.58 -32.61 -20.30
N GLY A 309 20.83 -33.19 -21.51
CA GLY A 309 22.15 -33.58 -21.95
C GLY A 309 23.17 -32.43 -21.86
N SER A 310 24.45 -32.71 -21.92
CA SER A 310 25.60 -31.84 -21.65
C SER A 310 25.68 -30.54 -22.46
N LYS A 311 24.77 -30.29 -23.40
CA LYS A 311 24.68 -29.05 -24.18
C LYS A 311 23.31 -28.41 -23.94
N ILE A 312 23.31 -27.31 -23.16
CA ILE A 312 22.10 -26.54 -22.79
C ILE A 312 21.78 -25.48 -23.84
N PHE A 313 22.79 -24.98 -24.53
CA PHE A 313 22.66 -23.96 -25.57
C PHE A 313 23.81 -23.99 -26.55
N GLU A 314 23.53 -24.02 -27.85
CA GLU A 314 24.54 -23.88 -28.92
C GLU A 314 24.05 -22.81 -29.90
N ALA A 315 24.75 -21.70 -29.99
CA ALA A 315 24.46 -20.61 -30.92
C ALA A 315 25.58 -20.52 -31.96
N LYS A 316 25.26 -20.68 -33.25
CA LYS A 316 26.19 -20.53 -34.37
C LYS A 316 25.74 -19.42 -35.29
N GLY A 317 26.65 -18.49 -35.60
CA GLY A 317 26.45 -17.48 -36.65
C GLY A 317 25.44 -16.40 -36.32
N ILE A 318 25.32 -15.93 -35.07
CA ILE A 318 24.43 -14.84 -34.70
C ILE A 318 25.02 -13.51 -35.19
N CYS A 319 24.33 -12.87 -36.15
CA CYS A 319 24.65 -11.51 -36.61
C CYS A 319 23.49 -10.58 -36.26
N LYS A 320 23.78 -9.43 -35.61
CA LYS A 320 22.84 -8.33 -35.39
C LYS A 320 23.40 -7.08 -36.05
N LYS A 321 22.67 -6.49 -37.02
CA LYS A 321 22.88 -5.11 -37.49
C LYS A 321 21.90 -4.20 -36.78
N PHE A 322 22.41 -3.06 -36.31
CA PHE A 322 21.60 -1.95 -35.81
C PHE A 322 21.28 -1.00 -36.97
#